data_c60490454d61ea328a954647af33f69d
#
_entry.id   c60490454d61ea328a954647af33f69d
#
_cell.length_a   1.000
_cell.length_b   1.000
_cell.length_c   1.000
_cell.angle_alpha   90.00
_cell.angle_beta   90.00
_cell.angle_gamma   90.00
#
_symmetry.space_group_name_H-M   'P 1'
#
loop_
_entity.id
_entity.type
_entity.pdbx_description
1 polymer ?
#
loop_
_entity_poly.entity_id
_entity_poly.type
_entity_poly.pdbx_seq_one_letter_code
_entity_poly.pdbx_strand_id
1 'polypeptide(L)'
;TSTVLIGIIFLGYTFAVAKNSDYSRLSKQWNRNYIVERFGIIMYQLNDFFQFLKPQINSLFGQEKAQQIFDDYFANKQTPEENKYTGILKGKNIIFVHMESMQSFLMDLSFNGQEVTPNLNKLAKEGMHFTNFYPQVSTGTSSDTEFTLLSGLMPASSGTVFVSYYDRNYFTIPKYLHEEKYFTFSMHGNLSSMWNRNKAHPSLGYEKMYFRESFEYSEDDVINLGINDELFFKQAMPILENIEDEHQNYMGTIITLSNHSPFKLASKHSNLDLTSYFVTTDSNQNTISTSKDYLSKTAIGEYIKSANYADTALGEFIDYIKKSDHFKDTIFVFYGDHDAKLSRNELNYLYNLNPETGEVYDNTNPNYIEYDYYA
;
A
#
# COMPACT_ATOMS: atom_id res chain seq x y z
N THR A 1 22.55 36.93 21.53
CA THR A 1 21.24 37.55 21.16
C THR A 1 21.03 37.58 19.64
N SER A 2 21.98 38.09 18.83
CA SER A 2 21.85 38.19 17.37
C SER A 2 21.69 36.83 16.69
N THR A 3 22.42 35.81 17.14
CA THR A 3 22.34 34.44 16.56
C THR A 3 20.96 33.80 16.78
N VAL A 4 20.37 34.01 17.95
CA VAL A 4 19.02 33.51 18.28
C VAL A 4 17.97 34.21 17.40
N LEU A 5 18.09 35.52 17.21
CA LEU A 5 17.18 36.25 16.34
C LEU A 5 17.27 35.80 14.89
N ILE A 6 18.48 35.57 14.35
CA ILE A 6 18.72 35.03 13.03
C ILE A 6 18.07 33.62 12.92
N GLY A 7 18.26 32.75 13.91
CA GLY A 7 17.63 31.42 13.94
C GLY A 7 16.10 31.48 13.91
N ILE A 8 15.49 32.42 14.66
CA ILE A 8 14.03 32.63 14.64
C ILE A 8 13.55 33.11 13.26
N ILE A 9 14.29 34.00 12.61
CA ILE A 9 13.96 34.50 11.27
C ILE A 9 14.01 33.37 10.23
N PHE A 10 15.06 32.53 10.26
CA PHE A 10 15.15 31.37 9.37
C PHE A 10 14.04 30.37 9.60
N LEU A 11 13.71 30.11 10.86
CA LEU A 11 12.60 29.22 11.20
C LEU A 11 11.26 29.77 10.70
N GLY A 12 11.01 31.08 10.93
CA GLY A 12 9.82 31.76 10.41
C GLY A 12 9.71 31.69 8.89
N TYR A 13 10.83 31.90 8.21
CA TYR A 13 10.90 31.74 6.73
C TYR A 13 10.56 30.30 6.29
N THR A 14 11.12 29.28 6.96
CA THR A 14 10.84 27.89 6.65
C THR A 14 9.35 27.58 6.70
N PHE A 15 8.66 28.06 7.75
CA PHE A 15 7.20 27.90 7.85
C PHE A 15 6.44 28.72 6.80
N ALA A 16 6.88 29.92 6.50
CA ALA A 16 6.22 30.78 5.51
C ALA A 16 6.25 30.21 4.09
N VAL A 17 7.29 29.44 3.73
CA VAL A 17 7.44 28.80 2.40
C VAL A 17 7.02 27.34 2.39
N ALA A 18 6.58 26.79 3.52
CA ALA A 18 6.11 25.41 3.60
C ALA A 18 4.77 25.21 2.90
N LYS A 19 4.64 24.11 2.18
CA LYS A 19 3.41 23.71 1.50
C LYS A 19 2.50 22.90 2.45
N ASN A 20 1.23 22.77 2.10
CA ASN A 20 0.30 21.92 2.85
C ASN A 20 0.80 20.47 3.00
N SER A 21 1.50 19.96 1.96
CA SER A 21 2.15 18.65 2.02
C SER A 21 3.26 18.57 3.08
N ASP A 22 3.99 19.67 3.32
CA ASP A 22 5.06 19.72 4.33
C ASP A 22 4.46 19.70 5.74
N TYR A 23 3.37 20.44 5.97
CA TYR A 23 2.62 20.39 7.22
C TYR A 23 1.99 19.02 7.48
N SER A 24 1.45 18.40 6.45
CA SER A 24 0.94 17.04 6.53
C SER A 24 2.03 16.04 6.94
N ARG A 25 3.22 16.14 6.37
CA ARG A 25 4.37 15.29 6.73
C ARG A 25 4.84 15.55 8.16
N LEU A 26 4.88 16.82 8.57
CA LEU A 26 5.23 17.20 9.95
C LEU A 26 4.26 16.59 10.97
N SER A 27 2.96 16.60 10.69
CA SER A 27 1.95 16.05 11.59
C SER A 27 1.90 14.53 11.61
N LYS A 28 2.11 13.88 10.46
CA LYS A 28 2.06 12.41 10.32
C LYS A 28 3.36 11.71 10.70
N GLN A 29 4.49 12.40 10.62
CA GLN A 29 5.85 11.91 10.94
C GLN A 29 6.27 10.61 10.23
N TRP A 30 5.70 10.30 9.08
CA TRP A 30 6.00 9.07 8.35
C TRP A 30 7.41 9.04 7.73
N ASN A 31 8.00 10.22 7.46
CA ASN A 31 9.37 10.37 6.95
C ASN A 31 10.15 11.36 7.82
N ARG A 32 10.82 10.85 8.83
CA ARG A 32 11.57 11.65 9.80
C ARG A 32 12.73 12.42 9.17
N ASN A 33 13.46 11.79 8.25
CA ASN A 33 14.58 12.42 7.57
C ASN A 33 14.12 13.67 6.81
N TYR A 34 13.03 13.56 6.04
CA TYR A 34 12.44 14.71 5.36
C TYR A 34 12.08 15.85 6.31
N ILE A 35 11.50 15.53 7.46
CA ILE A 35 11.10 16.54 8.45
C ILE A 35 12.33 17.26 9.01
N VAL A 36 13.40 16.52 9.34
CA VAL A 36 14.65 17.09 9.83
C VAL A 36 15.32 17.98 8.75
N GLU A 37 15.37 17.51 7.52
CA GLU A 37 15.94 18.29 6.40
C GLU A 37 15.12 19.56 6.10
N ARG A 38 13.81 19.50 6.19
CA ARG A 38 12.89 20.59 5.85
C ARG A 38 12.72 21.61 6.96
N PHE A 39 12.57 21.16 8.21
CA PHE A 39 12.23 22.01 9.37
C PHE A 39 13.36 22.11 10.41
N GLY A 40 14.38 21.29 10.29
CA GLY A 40 15.48 21.19 11.24
C GLY A 40 15.20 20.29 12.45
N ILE A 41 16.29 19.79 13.06
CA ILE A 41 16.23 18.81 14.16
C ILE A 41 15.45 19.33 15.39
N ILE A 42 15.57 20.61 15.71
CA ILE A 42 14.90 21.18 16.90
C ILE A 42 13.38 21.16 16.71
N MET A 43 12.89 21.54 15.52
CA MET A 43 11.45 21.51 15.23
C MET A 43 10.93 20.07 15.16
N TYR A 44 11.70 19.15 14.62
CA TYR A 44 11.37 17.74 14.66
C TYR A 44 11.19 17.26 16.12
N GLN A 45 12.16 17.52 17.00
CA GLN A 45 12.11 17.09 18.41
C GLN A 45 10.94 17.71 19.17
N LEU A 46 10.67 19.01 18.97
CA LEU A 46 9.51 19.66 19.57
C LEU A 46 8.18 19.04 19.10
N ASN A 47 8.05 18.83 17.81
CA ASN A 47 6.86 18.19 17.25
C ASN A 47 6.70 16.73 17.75
N ASP A 48 7.78 15.96 17.78
CA ASP A 48 7.82 14.60 18.31
C ASP A 48 7.37 14.56 19.78
N PHE A 49 7.88 15.47 20.60
CA PHE A 49 7.48 15.61 21.99
C PHE A 49 5.97 15.90 22.14
N PHE A 50 5.42 16.82 21.35
CA PHE A 50 3.98 17.11 21.41
C PHE A 50 3.13 15.95 20.88
N GLN A 51 3.57 15.25 19.83
CA GLN A 51 2.91 14.06 19.33
C GLN A 51 2.92 12.92 20.37
N PHE A 52 4.00 12.78 21.14
CA PHE A 52 4.07 11.85 22.25
C PHE A 52 3.15 12.24 23.41
N LEU A 53 3.14 13.51 23.80
CA LEU A 53 2.35 13.97 24.95
C LEU A 53 0.84 13.88 24.74
N LYS A 54 0.35 14.19 23.53
CA LYS A 54 -1.08 14.23 23.24
C LYS A 54 -1.80 12.90 23.54
N PRO A 55 -1.33 11.73 23.09
CA PRO A 55 -1.93 10.45 23.43
C PRO A 55 -1.87 10.13 24.94
N GLN A 56 -0.79 10.52 25.62
CA GLN A 56 -0.64 10.29 27.06
C GLN A 56 -1.65 11.12 27.87
N ILE A 57 -1.82 12.39 27.51
CA ILE A 57 -2.81 13.27 28.15
C ILE A 57 -4.22 12.76 27.86
N ASN A 58 -4.53 12.38 26.61
CA ASN A 58 -5.85 11.86 26.24
C ASN A 58 -6.18 10.56 27.00
N SER A 59 -5.19 9.72 27.31
CA SER A 59 -5.39 8.48 28.06
C SER A 59 -5.79 8.70 29.53
N LEU A 60 -5.62 9.91 30.06
CA LEU A 60 -6.03 10.25 31.42
C LEU A 60 -7.52 10.57 31.55
N PHE A 61 -8.23 10.75 30.42
CA PHE A 61 -9.61 11.18 30.42
C PHE A 61 -10.47 10.26 29.53
N GLY A 62 -11.71 10.04 29.95
CA GLY A 62 -12.71 9.34 29.15
C GLY A 62 -12.57 7.82 29.10
N GLN A 63 -11.77 7.20 29.93
CA GLN A 63 -11.56 5.75 29.99
C GLN A 63 -12.87 4.97 30.22
N GLU A 64 -13.70 5.40 31.20
CA GLU A 64 -14.97 4.74 31.48
C GLU A 64 -15.90 4.72 30.26
N LYS A 65 -16.03 5.86 29.55
CA LYS A 65 -16.84 5.94 28.35
C LYS A 65 -16.27 5.09 27.21
N ALA A 66 -14.95 5.08 27.05
CA ALA A 66 -14.29 4.27 26.05
C ALA A 66 -14.47 2.76 26.34
N GLN A 67 -14.35 2.35 27.59
CA GLN A 67 -14.60 0.99 28.04
C GLN A 67 -16.05 0.59 27.77
N GLN A 68 -17.01 1.43 28.10
CA GLN A 68 -18.42 1.15 27.85
C GLN A 68 -18.71 0.95 26.35
N ILE A 69 -18.17 1.83 25.48
CA ILE A 69 -18.33 1.69 24.02
C ILE A 69 -17.71 0.38 23.52
N PHE A 70 -16.55 -0.01 24.05
CA PHE A 70 -15.88 -1.25 23.73
C PHE A 70 -16.73 -2.47 24.16
N ASP A 71 -17.18 -2.47 25.39
CA ASP A 71 -17.98 -3.54 25.98
C ASP A 71 -19.30 -3.70 25.22
N ASP A 72 -20.00 -2.59 24.92
CA ASP A 72 -21.23 -2.58 24.14
C ASP A 72 -21.02 -3.14 22.70
N TYR A 73 -19.90 -2.76 22.05
CA TYR A 73 -19.56 -3.28 20.72
C TYR A 73 -19.36 -4.78 20.73
N PHE A 74 -18.56 -5.30 21.66
CA PHE A 74 -18.28 -6.74 21.72
C PHE A 74 -19.46 -7.57 22.25
N ALA A 75 -20.26 -7.02 23.18
CA ALA A 75 -21.46 -7.69 23.66
C ALA A 75 -22.51 -7.89 22.55
N ASN A 76 -22.56 -6.97 21.58
CA ASN A 76 -23.49 -7.02 20.46
C ASN A 76 -22.90 -7.69 19.21
N LYS A 77 -21.61 -8.01 19.19
CA LYS A 77 -20.95 -8.68 18.07
C LYS A 77 -21.38 -10.13 17.96
N GLN A 78 -22.07 -10.46 16.88
CA GLN A 78 -22.44 -11.85 16.61
C GLN A 78 -21.20 -12.69 16.27
N THR A 79 -21.09 -13.86 16.85
CA THR A 79 -20.10 -14.85 16.43
C THR A 79 -20.49 -15.34 15.04
N PRO A 80 -19.58 -15.30 14.05
CA PRO A 80 -19.86 -15.84 12.72
C PRO A 80 -20.28 -17.33 12.81
N GLU A 81 -21.31 -17.69 12.06
CA GLU A 81 -21.69 -19.10 11.93
C GLU A 81 -20.60 -19.89 11.21
N GLU A 82 -20.39 -21.12 11.64
CA GLU A 82 -19.49 -22.04 10.95
C GLU A 82 -20.01 -22.35 9.55
N ASN A 83 -19.10 -22.45 8.60
CA ASN A 83 -19.40 -22.79 7.22
C ASN A 83 -18.34 -23.75 6.66
N LYS A 84 -18.48 -24.14 5.38
CA LYS A 84 -17.56 -25.10 4.73
C LYS A 84 -16.09 -24.68 4.69
N TYR A 85 -15.79 -23.41 4.96
CA TYR A 85 -14.44 -22.86 4.98
C TYR A 85 -13.88 -22.74 6.41
N THR A 86 -14.68 -22.97 7.44
CA THR A 86 -14.22 -22.86 8.83
C THR A 86 -13.13 -23.89 9.10
N GLY A 87 -11.96 -23.40 9.54
CA GLY A 87 -10.82 -24.22 9.91
C GLY A 87 -9.99 -24.81 8.76
N ILE A 88 -10.29 -24.52 7.48
CA ILE A 88 -9.53 -25.08 6.34
C ILE A 88 -8.04 -24.68 6.33
N LEU A 89 -7.69 -23.57 6.98
CA LEU A 89 -6.32 -23.07 7.08
C LEU A 89 -5.61 -23.49 8.37
N LYS A 90 -6.25 -24.31 9.21
CA LYS A 90 -5.66 -24.76 10.49
C LYS A 90 -4.35 -25.53 10.26
N GLY A 91 -3.29 -25.09 10.92
CA GLY A 91 -1.95 -25.71 10.86
C GLY A 91 -1.17 -25.38 9.58
N LYS A 92 -1.67 -24.45 8.73
CA LYS A 92 -0.95 -23.98 7.55
C LYS A 92 -0.07 -22.78 7.88
N ASN A 93 1.02 -22.64 7.16
CA ASN A 93 1.82 -21.42 7.13
C ASN A 93 1.09 -20.32 6.36
N ILE A 94 1.30 -19.06 6.72
CA ILE A 94 0.58 -17.94 6.12
C ILE A 94 1.56 -16.83 5.76
N ILE A 95 1.51 -16.38 4.51
CA ILE A 95 2.22 -15.19 4.05
C ILE A 95 1.20 -14.19 3.50
N PHE A 96 1.11 -13.04 4.14
CA PHE A 96 0.38 -11.88 3.65
C PHE A 96 1.25 -11.10 2.66
N VAL A 97 0.72 -10.82 1.49
CA VAL A 97 1.34 -9.95 0.47
C VAL A 97 0.54 -8.67 0.39
N HIS A 98 1.07 -7.63 1.00
CA HIS A 98 0.54 -6.28 1.08
C HIS A 98 0.96 -5.53 -0.18
N MET A 99 0.02 -5.31 -1.11
CA MET A 99 0.28 -4.71 -2.41
C MET A 99 0.02 -3.20 -2.37
N GLU A 100 1.08 -2.42 -2.48
CA GLU A 100 1.04 -0.95 -2.48
C GLU A 100 0.11 -0.40 -3.56
N SER A 101 -0.88 0.40 -3.17
CA SER A 101 -1.80 1.14 -4.06
C SER A 101 -2.47 0.29 -5.15
N MET A 102 -2.66 -1.02 -4.95
CA MET A 102 -3.27 -1.90 -5.93
C MET A 102 -4.80 -1.91 -5.77
N GLN A 103 -5.51 -1.43 -6.80
CA GLN A 103 -6.97 -1.32 -6.78
C GLN A 103 -7.64 -2.36 -7.70
N SER A 104 -8.83 -2.81 -7.30
CA SER A 104 -9.57 -3.87 -8.00
C SER A 104 -10.00 -3.52 -9.43
N PHE A 105 -10.20 -2.25 -9.77
CA PHE A 105 -10.60 -1.84 -11.11
C PHE A 105 -9.52 -2.14 -12.19
N LEU A 106 -8.27 -2.39 -11.78
CA LEU A 106 -7.19 -2.80 -12.68
C LEU A 106 -7.34 -4.25 -13.14
N MET A 107 -8.09 -5.06 -12.37
CA MET A 107 -8.32 -6.46 -12.70
C MET A 107 -9.26 -6.56 -13.90
N ASP A 108 -8.94 -7.50 -14.79
CA ASP A 108 -9.63 -7.69 -16.08
C ASP A 108 -9.61 -6.46 -17.02
N LEU A 109 -8.93 -5.36 -16.63
CA LEU A 109 -8.69 -4.22 -17.52
C LEU A 109 -7.63 -4.59 -18.54
N SER A 110 -7.87 -4.26 -19.80
CA SER A 110 -6.95 -4.57 -20.90
C SER A 110 -6.87 -3.45 -21.92
N PHE A 111 -5.71 -3.35 -22.58
CA PHE A 111 -5.44 -2.44 -23.70
C PHE A 111 -4.80 -3.24 -24.82
N ASN A 112 -5.31 -3.12 -26.04
CA ASN A 112 -4.77 -3.82 -27.24
C ASN A 112 -4.59 -5.34 -27.03
N GLY A 113 -5.48 -5.97 -26.26
CA GLY A 113 -5.39 -7.39 -25.92
C GLY A 113 -4.34 -7.74 -24.86
N GLN A 114 -3.71 -6.74 -24.24
CA GLN A 114 -2.80 -6.90 -23.11
C GLN A 114 -3.53 -6.59 -21.80
N GLU A 115 -3.59 -7.53 -20.89
CA GLU A 115 -4.14 -7.32 -19.54
C GLU A 115 -3.22 -6.42 -18.71
N VAL A 116 -3.79 -5.57 -17.88
CA VAL A 116 -3.02 -4.69 -16.97
C VAL A 116 -2.40 -5.52 -15.83
N THR A 117 -3.17 -6.45 -15.27
CA THR A 117 -2.75 -7.29 -14.14
C THR A 117 -2.97 -8.79 -14.44
N PRO A 118 -2.26 -9.36 -15.44
CA PRO A 118 -2.49 -10.75 -15.86
C PRO A 118 -2.22 -11.77 -14.75
N ASN A 119 -1.26 -11.52 -13.86
CA ASN A 119 -0.91 -12.44 -12.79
C ASN A 119 -1.96 -12.41 -11.67
N LEU A 120 -2.44 -11.24 -11.26
CA LEU A 120 -3.56 -11.12 -10.29
C LEU A 120 -4.85 -11.68 -10.88
N ASN A 121 -5.15 -11.44 -12.16
CA ASN A 121 -6.31 -12.02 -12.83
C ASN A 121 -6.28 -13.55 -12.80
N LYS A 122 -5.11 -14.14 -13.02
CA LYS A 122 -4.91 -15.58 -12.93
C LYS A 122 -5.10 -16.09 -11.51
N LEU A 123 -4.50 -15.42 -10.50
CA LEU A 123 -4.67 -15.77 -9.09
C LEU A 123 -6.12 -15.74 -8.65
N ALA A 124 -6.87 -14.71 -9.05
CA ALA A 124 -8.28 -14.58 -8.72
C ALA A 124 -9.14 -15.73 -9.29
N LYS A 125 -8.74 -16.29 -10.43
CA LYS A 125 -9.41 -17.46 -11.05
C LYS A 125 -9.01 -18.79 -10.41
N GLU A 126 -7.80 -18.89 -9.87
CA GLU A 126 -7.25 -20.11 -9.27
C GLU A 126 -7.53 -20.22 -7.76
N GLY A 127 -7.76 -19.10 -7.08
CA GLY A 127 -7.89 -19.00 -5.62
C GLY A 127 -9.28 -18.57 -5.16
N MET A 128 -9.34 -18.14 -3.89
CA MET A 128 -10.53 -17.49 -3.30
C MET A 128 -10.42 -15.98 -3.53
N HIS A 129 -11.28 -15.42 -4.38
CA HIS A 129 -11.33 -14.00 -4.66
C HIS A 129 -12.46 -13.32 -3.87
N PHE A 130 -12.10 -12.37 -3.02
CA PHE A 130 -13.03 -11.56 -2.23
C PHE A 130 -13.33 -10.26 -2.97
N THR A 131 -14.46 -10.19 -3.64
CA THR A 131 -14.84 -9.04 -4.49
C THR A 131 -15.27 -7.81 -3.71
N ASN A 132 -15.60 -7.95 -2.42
CA ASN A 132 -16.05 -6.88 -1.53
C ASN A 132 -15.02 -6.62 -0.41
N PHE A 133 -13.77 -6.41 -0.79
CA PHE A 133 -12.70 -6.04 0.14
C PHE A 133 -12.38 -4.54 -0.03
N TYR A 134 -12.68 -3.74 0.99
CA TYR A 134 -12.54 -2.29 0.95
C TYR A 134 -11.48 -1.81 1.93
N PRO A 135 -10.65 -0.80 1.57
CA PRO A 135 -9.66 -0.26 2.47
C PRO A 135 -10.32 0.44 3.66
N GLN A 136 -9.78 0.17 4.86
CA GLN A 136 -10.18 0.82 6.11
C GLN A 136 -9.03 1.67 6.61
N VAL A 137 -8.76 2.77 5.92
CA VAL A 137 -7.61 3.63 6.19
C VAL A 137 -8.02 5.06 6.57
N SER A 138 -7.15 5.73 7.29
CA SER A 138 -7.25 7.13 7.65
C SER A 138 -5.98 7.84 7.16
N THR A 139 -5.31 8.58 8.06
CA THR A 139 -4.13 9.36 7.71
C THR A 139 -2.85 8.52 7.52
N GLY A 140 -2.83 7.30 8.02
CA GLY A 140 -1.68 6.39 8.01
C GLY A 140 -1.57 5.53 6.74
N THR A 141 -2.59 5.54 5.86
CA THR A 141 -2.57 4.81 4.58
C THR A 141 -2.07 3.37 4.73
N SER A 142 -0.91 3.01 4.17
CA SER A 142 -0.34 1.66 4.23
C SER A 142 -0.16 1.17 5.68
N SER A 143 0.32 2.03 6.60
CA SER A 143 0.48 1.65 8.01
C SER A 143 -0.86 1.41 8.73
N ASP A 144 -1.94 2.06 8.28
CA ASP A 144 -3.28 1.80 8.81
C ASP A 144 -3.79 0.44 8.32
N THR A 145 -3.54 0.07 7.05
CA THR A 145 -3.92 -1.25 6.55
C THR A 145 -3.15 -2.37 7.24
N GLU A 146 -1.85 -2.20 7.47
CA GLU A 146 -1.06 -3.14 8.29
C GLU A 146 -1.69 -3.33 9.67
N PHE A 147 -2.09 -2.23 10.32
CA PHE A 147 -2.71 -2.27 11.64
C PHE A 147 -4.10 -2.91 11.62
N THR A 148 -4.97 -2.47 10.71
CA THR A 148 -6.37 -2.94 10.66
C THR A 148 -6.48 -4.41 10.29
N LEU A 149 -5.66 -4.88 9.33
CA LEU A 149 -5.64 -6.28 8.94
C LEU A 149 -5.18 -7.18 10.09
N LEU A 150 -4.12 -6.78 10.80
CA LEU A 150 -3.50 -7.62 11.82
C LEU A 150 -4.25 -7.60 13.15
N SER A 151 -4.97 -6.51 13.47
CA SER A 151 -5.64 -6.33 14.76
C SER A 151 -7.18 -6.42 14.68
N GLY A 152 -7.77 -6.26 13.50
CA GLY A 152 -9.23 -6.10 13.33
C GLY A 152 -9.78 -4.80 13.92
N LEU A 153 -8.94 -3.86 14.31
CA LEU A 153 -9.33 -2.55 14.85
C LEU A 153 -9.35 -1.49 13.73
N MET A 154 -10.19 -0.47 13.90
CA MET A 154 -10.19 0.68 13.00
C MET A 154 -8.93 1.54 13.18
N PRO A 155 -8.48 2.27 12.14
CA PRO A 155 -7.34 3.15 12.24
C PRO A 155 -7.62 4.34 13.16
N ALA A 156 -6.57 5.02 13.62
CA ALA A 156 -6.72 6.23 14.41
C ALA A 156 -7.40 7.34 13.59
N SER A 157 -8.37 8.04 14.18
CA SER A 157 -9.07 9.16 13.54
C SER A 157 -8.17 10.39 13.33
N SER A 158 -7.09 10.50 14.07
CA SER A 158 -6.06 11.54 13.91
C SER A 158 -4.68 11.00 14.27
N GLY A 159 -3.64 11.41 13.53
CA GLY A 159 -2.32 10.78 13.61
C GLY A 159 -2.35 9.37 13.02
N THR A 160 -1.39 8.55 13.37
CA THR A 160 -1.31 7.16 12.94
C THR A 160 -0.99 6.27 14.13
N VAL A 161 -1.50 5.04 14.14
CA VAL A 161 -1.19 4.09 15.22
C VAL A 161 0.31 3.82 15.28
N PHE A 162 0.96 3.65 14.16
CA PHE A 162 2.39 3.35 14.06
C PHE A 162 3.30 4.45 14.65
N VAL A 163 2.83 5.69 14.70
CA VAL A 163 3.61 6.81 15.24
C VAL A 163 3.13 7.19 16.64
N SER A 164 1.81 7.36 16.82
CA SER A 164 1.24 7.94 18.04
C SER A 164 0.86 6.92 19.10
N TYR A 165 0.68 5.67 18.74
CA TYR A 165 0.12 4.62 19.60
C TYR A 165 0.83 3.28 19.46
N TYR A 166 2.03 3.23 18.86
CA TYR A 166 2.78 1.99 18.62
C TYR A 166 3.15 1.24 19.92
N ASP A 167 3.23 1.95 21.03
CA ASP A 167 3.60 1.44 22.36
C ASP A 167 2.44 0.79 23.12
N ARG A 168 1.26 0.72 22.51
CA ARG A 168 0.09 0.10 23.13
C ARG A 168 0.13 -1.42 22.97
N ASN A 169 -0.53 -2.10 23.89
CA ASN A 169 -0.65 -3.55 23.79
C ASN A 169 -1.88 -3.93 22.96
N TYR A 170 -1.66 -4.33 21.73
CA TYR A 170 -2.69 -4.79 20.82
C TYR A 170 -2.76 -6.31 20.81
N PHE A 171 -3.97 -6.85 20.68
CA PHE A 171 -4.18 -8.23 20.30
C PHE A 171 -4.09 -8.29 18.74
N THR A 172 -3.18 -9.10 18.22
CA THR A 172 -2.90 -9.17 16.79
C THR A 172 -2.69 -10.60 16.32
N ILE A 173 -2.88 -10.83 15.02
CA ILE A 173 -2.63 -12.14 14.39
C ILE A 173 -1.20 -12.64 14.67
N PRO A 174 -0.12 -11.86 14.47
CA PRO A 174 1.23 -12.32 14.78
C PRO A 174 1.40 -12.74 16.24
N LYS A 175 0.89 -11.97 17.20
CA LYS A 175 0.99 -12.33 18.63
C LYS A 175 0.26 -13.63 18.95
N TYR A 176 -0.95 -13.77 18.43
CA TYR A 176 -1.73 -14.99 18.62
C TYR A 176 -1.00 -16.21 18.04
N LEU A 177 -0.50 -16.10 16.80
CA LEU A 177 0.23 -17.19 16.17
C LEU A 177 1.58 -17.46 16.83
N HIS A 178 2.24 -16.43 17.36
CA HIS A 178 3.46 -16.63 18.17
C HIS A 178 3.19 -17.46 19.45
N GLU A 179 2.06 -17.24 20.13
CA GLU A 179 1.62 -18.09 21.25
C GLU A 179 1.41 -19.55 20.81
N GLU A 180 0.95 -19.76 19.58
CA GLU A 180 0.81 -21.07 18.92
C GLU A 180 2.12 -21.62 18.33
N LYS A 181 3.27 -20.99 18.63
CA LYS A 181 4.62 -21.41 18.23
C LYS A 181 4.93 -21.18 16.74
N TYR A 182 4.26 -20.25 16.09
CA TYR A 182 4.65 -19.77 14.77
C TYR A 182 5.78 -18.77 14.89
N PHE A 183 6.79 -18.90 14.03
CA PHE A 183 7.77 -17.84 13.80
C PHE A 183 7.13 -16.71 13.02
N THR A 184 7.30 -15.46 13.47
CA THR A 184 6.61 -14.31 12.88
C THR A 184 7.57 -13.30 12.30
N PHE A 185 7.38 -12.92 11.03
CA PHE A 185 8.30 -12.00 10.36
C PHE A 185 7.60 -11.00 9.45
N SER A 186 8.34 -9.93 9.09
CA SER A 186 7.92 -8.98 8.07
C SER A 186 9.07 -8.60 7.13
N MET A 187 8.76 -8.29 5.87
CA MET A 187 9.72 -7.89 4.85
C MET A 187 9.23 -6.66 4.09
N HIS A 188 10.12 -5.69 3.85
CA HIS A 188 9.78 -4.49 3.10
C HIS A 188 11.00 -3.83 2.49
N GLY A 189 10.94 -3.46 1.21
CA GLY A 189 12.03 -2.81 0.48
C GLY A 189 12.32 -1.35 0.87
N ASN A 190 11.68 -0.82 1.92
CA ASN A 190 11.90 0.53 2.43
C ASN A 190 12.69 0.56 3.74
N LEU A 191 13.16 1.74 4.15
CA LEU A 191 13.88 1.94 5.41
C LEU A 191 13.02 1.55 6.62
N SER A 192 13.65 0.93 7.60
CA SER A 192 13.01 0.50 8.85
C SER A 192 12.33 1.63 9.63
N SER A 193 12.83 2.87 9.47
CA SER A 193 12.27 4.07 10.11
C SER A 193 11.02 4.62 9.45
N MET A 194 10.72 4.22 8.20
CA MET A 194 9.52 4.66 7.49
C MET A 194 8.27 4.12 8.17
N TRP A 195 7.30 5.00 8.39
CA TRP A 195 6.13 4.70 9.22
C TRP A 195 6.49 4.16 10.63
N ASN A 196 7.69 4.43 11.15
CA ASN A 196 8.13 3.93 12.47
C ASN A 196 8.04 2.39 12.61
N ARG A 197 8.17 1.64 11.49
CA ARG A 197 8.00 0.18 11.45
C ARG A 197 8.98 -0.55 12.38
N ASN A 198 10.20 -0.03 12.53
CA ASN A 198 11.19 -0.58 13.48
C ASN A 198 10.72 -0.58 14.96
N LYS A 199 9.67 0.17 15.29
CA LYS A 199 9.03 0.17 16.61
C LYS A 199 7.65 -0.48 16.59
N ALA A 200 6.88 -0.19 15.54
CA ALA A 200 5.52 -0.69 15.42
C ALA A 200 5.46 -2.20 15.16
N HIS A 201 6.28 -2.75 14.27
CA HIS A 201 6.25 -4.17 13.96
C HIS A 201 6.56 -5.08 15.16
N PRO A 202 7.59 -4.81 15.99
CA PRO A 202 7.78 -5.58 17.24
C PRO A 202 6.58 -5.48 18.17
N SER A 203 5.93 -4.30 18.27
CA SER A 203 4.75 -4.15 19.13
C SER A 203 3.52 -4.88 18.61
N LEU A 204 3.46 -5.15 17.29
CA LEU A 204 2.42 -5.98 16.67
C LEU A 204 2.72 -7.48 16.74
N GLY A 205 3.92 -7.88 17.18
CA GLY A 205 4.27 -9.25 17.42
C GLY A 205 5.16 -9.92 16.37
N TYR A 206 5.82 -9.16 15.51
CA TYR A 206 6.84 -9.71 14.62
C TYR A 206 8.16 -9.92 15.36
N GLU A 207 8.74 -11.11 15.28
CA GLU A 207 10.02 -11.46 15.89
C GLU A 207 11.21 -11.02 15.02
N LYS A 208 11.04 -11.14 13.69
CA LYS A 208 12.09 -10.76 12.74
C LYS A 208 11.56 -9.80 11.69
N MET A 209 12.34 -8.79 11.39
CA MET A 209 12.02 -7.82 10.35
C MET A 209 13.19 -7.71 9.37
N TYR A 210 12.86 -7.73 8.07
CA TYR A 210 13.81 -7.53 6.97
C TYR A 210 13.39 -6.26 6.22
N PHE A 211 14.08 -5.16 6.50
CA PHE A 211 13.87 -3.89 5.83
C PHE A 211 14.94 -3.64 4.78
N ARG A 212 14.90 -2.51 4.09
CA ARG A 212 15.85 -2.12 3.05
C ARG A 212 17.32 -2.38 3.44
N GLU A 213 17.64 -2.17 4.70
CA GLU A 213 18.98 -2.38 5.27
C GLU A 213 19.43 -3.86 5.27
N SER A 214 18.51 -4.78 5.05
CA SER A 214 18.78 -6.23 4.98
C SER A 214 19.03 -6.74 3.56
N PHE A 215 18.93 -5.88 2.55
CA PHE A 215 19.02 -6.25 1.14
C PHE A 215 20.22 -5.56 0.47
N GLU A 216 20.77 -6.19 -0.56
CA GLU A 216 21.81 -5.60 -1.40
C GLU A 216 21.16 -4.87 -2.58
N TYR A 217 21.54 -3.61 -2.82
CA TYR A 217 20.99 -2.79 -3.89
C TYR A 217 21.95 -1.66 -4.28
N SER A 218 21.79 -1.13 -5.47
CA SER A 218 22.38 0.12 -5.94
C SER A 218 21.34 1.23 -6.01
N GLU A 219 21.73 2.47 -6.24
CA GLU A 219 20.78 3.58 -6.43
C GLU A 219 19.90 3.39 -7.68
N ASP A 220 20.38 2.67 -8.69
CA ASP A 220 19.59 2.36 -9.89
C ASP A 220 18.45 1.36 -9.62
N ASP A 221 18.56 0.60 -8.53
CA ASP A 221 17.54 -0.35 -8.09
C ASP A 221 16.41 0.32 -7.28
N VAL A 222 16.53 1.63 -7.02
CA VAL A 222 15.58 2.36 -6.19
C VAL A 222 14.48 3.00 -7.05
N ILE A 223 13.24 2.64 -6.79
CA ILE A 223 12.06 3.30 -7.35
C ILE A 223 11.36 4.06 -6.21
N ASN A 224 11.23 5.37 -6.35
CA ASN A 224 10.60 6.26 -5.38
C ASN A 224 11.22 6.17 -3.96
N LEU A 225 10.66 5.34 -3.09
CA LEU A 225 10.97 5.31 -1.67
C LEU A 225 11.85 4.13 -1.25
N GLY A 226 12.09 3.17 -2.11
CA GLY A 226 12.89 2.00 -1.75
C GLY A 226 13.25 1.09 -2.92
N ILE A 227 13.70 -0.10 -2.61
CA ILE A 227 14.11 -1.12 -3.58
C ILE A 227 12.92 -1.47 -4.46
N ASN A 228 13.14 -1.58 -5.78
CA ASN A 228 12.11 -2.02 -6.70
C ASN A 228 11.62 -3.44 -6.38
N ASP A 229 10.35 -3.72 -6.66
CA ASP A 229 9.71 -4.97 -6.26
C ASP A 229 10.32 -6.21 -6.92
N GLU A 230 10.86 -6.09 -8.14
CA GLU A 230 11.54 -7.18 -8.83
C GLU A 230 12.78 -7.65 -8.05
N LEU A 231 13.70 -6.74 -7.72
CA LEU A 231 14.89 -7.04 -6.93
C LEU A 231 14.53 -7.46 -5.50
N PHE A 232 13.53 -6.79 -4.91
CA PHE A 232 13.04 -7.11 -3.57
C PHE A 232 12.55 -8.57 -3.48
N PHE A 233 11.67 -9.00 -4.36
CA PHE A 233 11.19 -10.38 -4.40
C PHE A 233 12.32 -11.37 -4.66
N LYS A 234 13.22 -11.07 -5.62
CA LYS A 234 14.37 -11.92 -5.92
C LYS A 234 15.24 -12.20 -4.71
N GLN A 235 15.44 -11.21 -3.83
CA GLN A 235 16.23 -11.38 -2.60
C GLN A 235 15.39 -11.93 -1.43
N ALA A 236 14.07 -11.70 -1.43
CA ALA A 236 13.19 -12.27 -0.42
C ALA A 236 13.04 -13.79 -0.55
N MET A 237 13.06 -14.33 -1.78
CA MET A 237 12.88 -15.77 -2.05
C MET A 237 13.84 -16.67 -1.23
N PRO A 238 15.17 -16.49 -1.28
CA PRO A 238 16.09 -17.34 -0.49
C PRO A 238 15.92 -17.14 1.03
N ILE A 239 15.48 -15.97 1.48
CA ILE A 239 15.20 -15.74 2.90
C ILE A 239 13.95 -16.54 3.32
N LEU A 240 12.92 -16.57 2.46
CA LEU A 240 11.71 -17.36 2.72
C LEU A 240 11.97 -18.86 2.75
N GLU A 241 12.82 -19.37 1.85
CA GLU A 241 13.25 -20.79 1.88
C GLU A 241 13.99 -21.13 3.18
N ASN A 242 14.90 -20.27 3.61
CA ASN A 242 15.59 -20.47 4.89
C ASN A 242 14.62 -20.46 6.09
N ILE A 243 13.60 -19.60 6.06
CA ILE A 243 12.56 -19.57 7.10
C ILE A 243 11.76 -20.88 7.10
N GLU A 244 11.38 -21.40 5.92
CA GLU A 244 10.69 -22.69 5.78
C GLU A 244 11.56 -23.85 6.32
N ASP A 245 12.86 -23.85 6.03
CA ASP A 245 13.78 -24.88 6.48
C ASP A 245 14.03 -24.83 8.02
N GLU A 246 14.05 -23.64 8.60
CA GLU A 246 14.34 -23.43 10.02
C GLU A 246 13.10 -23.55 10.93
N HIS A 247 11.90 -23.28 10.41
CA HIS A 247 10.68 -23.14 11.18
C HIS A 247 9.53 -23.97 10.60
N GLN A 248 9.06 -24.96 11.37
CA GLN A 248 7.91 -25.78 10.97
C GLN A 248 6.65 -24.95 10.71
N ASN A 249 6.40 -23.94 11.55
CA ASN A 249 5.25 -23.06 11.44
C ASN A 249 5.73 -21.61 11.38
N TYR A 250 5.21 -20.84 10.43
CA TYR A 250 5.54 -19.43 10.32
C TYR A 250 4.36 -18.60 9.78
N MET A 251 4.40 -17.31 10.11
CA MET A 251 3.51 -16.29 9.56
C MET A 251 4.35 -15.09 9.17
N GLY A 252 4.18 -14.63 7.94
CA GLY A 252 4.91 -13.47 7.43
C GLY A 252 4.03 -12.42 6.77
N THR A 253 4.54 -11.19 6.69
CA THR A 253 3.98 -10.14 5.84
C THR A 253 5.07 -9.59 4.93
N ILE A 254 4.82 -9.60 3.63
CA ILE A 254 5.65 -9.03 2.57
C ILE A 254 4.97 -7.78 2.04
N ILE A 255 5.65 -6.64 2.07
CA ILE A 255 5.08 -5.34 1.72
C ILE A 255 5.77 -4.84 0.46
N THR A 256 5.04 -4.71 -0.65
CA THR A 256 5.55 -4.17 -1.92
C THR A 256 5.62 -2.64 -1.88
N LEU A 257 6.28 -2.03 -2.86
CA LEU A 257 6.50 -0.58 -2.84
C LEU A 257 6.51 0.09 -4.21
N SER A 258 6.86 -0.59 -5.29
CA SER A 258 7.10 0.06 -6.59
C SER A 258 5.91 0.81 -7.14
N ASN A 259 4.68 0.35 -6.82
CA ASN A 259 3.44 1.02 -7.23
C ASN A 259 3.06 2.22 -6.33
N HIS A 260 4.00 2.76 -5.54
CA HIS A 260 3.78 3.98 -4.75
C HIS A 260 3.85 5.23 -5.63
N SER A 261 2.97 6.19 -5.37
CA SER A 261 3.00 7.50 -6.04
C SER A 261 4.29 8.29 -5.72
N PRO A 262 4.86 9.08 -6.66
CA PRO A 262 4.39 9.34 -8.03
C PRO A 262 4.71 8.16 -8.97
N PHE A 263 3.73 7.73 -9.75
CA PHE A 263 3.79 6.50 -10.56
C PHE A 263 4.76 6.55 -11.75
N LYS A 264 5.19 7.74 -12.12
CA LYS A 264 6.01 8.01 -13.30
C LYS A 264 7.33 7.22 -13.37
N LEU A 265 7.94 6.89 -12.22
CA LEU A 265 9.20 6.15 -12.23
C LEU A 265 8.95 4.67 -12.53
N ALA A 266 8.03 4.05 -11.81
CA ALA A 266 7.67 2.65 -12.03
C ALA A 266 7.04 2.41 -13.41
N SER A 267 6.22 3.34 -13.90
CA SER A 267 5.57 3.24 -15.22
C SER A 267 6.54 3.05 -16.39
N LYS A 268 7.78 3.50 -16.25
CA LYS A 268 8.83 3.36 -17.30
C LYS A 268 9.28 1.92 -17.50
N HIS A 269 9.07 1.06 -16.51
CA HIS A 269 9.44 -0.35 -16.54
C HIS A 269 8.33 -1.25 -17.12
N SER A 270 7.14 -0.69 -17.37
CA SER A 270 6.03 -1.42 -18.01
C SER A 270 6.11 -1.33 -19.54
N ASN A 271 5.96 -2.48 -20.18
CA ASN A 271 5.84 -2.61 -21.64
C ASN A 271 4.39 -2.51 -22.13
N LEU A 272 3.42 -2.23 -21.26
CA LEU A 272 2.01 -2.12 -21.61
C LEU A 272 1.79 -0.98 -22.62
N ASP A 273 1.15 -1.28 -23.73
CA ASP A 273 0.80 -0.31 -24.77
C ASP A 273 -0.61 0.26 -24.52
N LEU A 274 -0.66 1.53 -24.12
CA LEU A 274 -1.89 2.29 -23.90
C LEU A 274 -2.35 3.08 -25.14
N THR A 275 -1.72 2.87 -26.30
CA THR A 275 -2.06 3.57 -27.54
C THR A 275 -3.41 3.06 -28.06
N SER A 276 -4.31 3.99 -28.41
CA SER A 276 -5.55 3.66 -29.09
C SER A 276 -5.29 3.54 -30.61
N TYR A 277 -5.73 2.45 -31.21
CA TYR A 277 -5.66 2.20 -32.64
C TYR A 277 -7.05 2.23 -33.24
N PHE A 278 -7.27 3.04 -34.26
CA PHE A 278 -8.57 3.22 -34.88
C PHE A 278 -8.45 3.50 -36.38
N VAL A 279 -9.54 3.35 -37.08
CA VAL A 279 -9.63 3.53 -38.53
C VAL A 279 -10.42 4.80 -38.82
N THR A 280 -9.82 5.69 -39.60
CA THR A 280 -10.47 6.93 -40.07
C THR A 280 -10.58 6.92 -41.58
N THR A 281 -11.37 7.84 -42.15
CA THR A 281 -11.48 8.06 -43.56
C THR A 281 -10.86 9.42 -43.90
N ASP A 282 -9.96 9.45 -44.86
CA ASP A 282 -9.37 10.72 -45.33
C ASP A 282 -10.36 11.54 -46.20
N SER A 283 -9.95 12.72 -46.62
CA SER A 283 -10.75 13.61 -47.48
C SER A 283 -11.09 12.99 -48.85
N ASN A 284 -10.39 11.95 -49.23
CA ASN A 284 -10.59 11.22 -50.49
C ASN A 284 -11.36 9.90 -50.30
N GLN A 285 -11.96 9.71 -49.11
CA GLN A 285 -12.68 8.48 -48.73
C GLN A 285 -11.81 7.22 -48.64
N ASN A 286 -10.50 7.34 -48.55
CA ASN A 286 -9.64 6.19 -48.30
C ASN A 286 -9.63 5.86 -46.80
N THR A 287 -9.68 4.59 -46.49
CA THR A 287 -9.53 4.07 -45.16
C THR A 287 -8.09 4.22 -44.67
N ILE A 288 -7.86 4.94 -43.60
CA ILE A 288 -6.54 5.16 -42.97
C ILE A 288 -6.56 4.59 -41.59
N SER A 289 -5.62 3.68 -41.28
CA SER A 289 -5.33 3.26 -39.91
C SER A 289 -4.53 4.36 -39.22
N THR A 290 -4.96 4.79 -38.04
CA THR A 290 -4.28 5.81 -37.25
C THR A 290 -4.17 5.36 -35.80
N SER A 291 -3.32 6.03 -35.03
CA SER A 291 -3.15 5.71 -33.61
C SER A 291 -2.90 6.98 -32.80
N LYS A 292 -3.32 6.98 -31.57
CA LYS A 292 -3.06 8.08 -30.65
C LYS A 292 -2.95 7.58 -29.21
N ASP A 293 -1.96 8.08 -28.51
CA ASP A 293 -1.78 7.85 -27.11
C ASP A 293 -2.47 8.95 -26.30
N TYR A 294 -3.57 8.60 -25.65
CA TYR A 294 -4.35 9.50 -24.82
C TYR A 294 -4.00 9.37 -23.32
N LEU A 295 -3.41 8.28 -22.89
CA LEU A 295 -3.29 7.90 -21.49
C LEU A 295 -1.87 7.95 -20.92
N SER A 296 -0.84 7.56 -21.66
CA SER A 296 0.51 7.33 -21.11
C SER A 296 1.15 8.54 -20.39
N LYS A 297 0.70 9.76 -20.69
CA LYS A 297 1.20 10.98 -20.05
C LYS A 297 0.24 11.57 -19.01
N THR A 298 -0.83 10.85 -18.69
CA THR A 298 -1.78 11.23 -17.65
C THR A 298 -1.44 10.49 -16.35
N ALA A 299 -1.87 11.01 -15.20
CA ALA A 299 -1.64 10.34 -13.92
C ALA A 299 -2.28 8.95 -13.88
N ILE A 300 -3.47 8.77 -14.47
CA ILE A 300 -4.12 7.46 -14.56
C ILE A 300 -3.35 6.49 -15.46
N GLY A 301 -2.79 6.96 -16.60
CA GLY A 301 -1.97 6.12 -17.48
C GLY A 301 -0.64 5.74 -16.84
N GLU A 302 0.01 6.66 -16.13
CA GLU A 302 1.21 6.37 -15.35
C GLU A 302 0.91 5.34 -14.25
N TYR A 303 -0.23 5.44 -13.57
CA TYR A 303 -0.66 4.47 -12.57
C TYR A 303 -0.93 3.08 -13.17
N ILE A 304 -1.67 2.99 -14.26
CA ILE A 304 -1.95 1.72 -14.96
C ILE A 304 -0.64 1.00 -15.33
N LYS A 305 0.31 1.74 -15.90
CA LYS A 305 1.63 1.17 -16.25
C LYS A 305 2.45 0.79 -15.01
N SER A 306 2.39 1.59 -13.95
CA SER A 306 3.05 1.28 -12.68
C SER A 306 2.49 -0.01 -12.06
N ALA A 307 1.18 -0.16 -12.05
CA ALA A 307 0.51 -1.37 -11.56
C ALA A 307 0.82 -2.61 -12.40
N ASN A 308 0.92 -2.45 -13.73
CA ASN A 308 1.34 -3.52 -14.62
C ASN A 308 2.78 -3.99 -14.33
N TYR A 309 3.70 -3.06 -14.06
CA TYR A 309 5.05 -3.41 -13.63
C TYR A 309 5.05 -4.16 -12.28
N ALA A 310 4.29 -3.67 -11.30
CA ALA A 310 4.17 -4.33 -10.01
C ALA A 310 3.55 -5.74 -10.12
N ASP A 311 2.54 -5.91 -10.97
CA ASP A 311 1.96 -7.22 -11.28
C ASP A 311 2.95 -8.15 -11.97
N THR A 312 3.82 -7.63 -12.83
CA THR A 312 4.89 -8.41 -13.49
C THR A 312 5.89 -8.93 -12.47
N ALA A 313 6.39 -8.07 -11.59
CA ALA A 313 7.30 -8.46 -10.51
C ALA A 313 6.65 -9.49 -9.56
N LEU A 314 5.37 -9.29 -9.23
CA LEU A 314 4.59 -10.23 -8.44
C LEU A 314 4.44 -11.58 -9.15
N GLY A 315 4.24 -11.58 -10.48
CA GLY A 315 4.11 -12.78 -11.30
C GLY A 315 5.35 -13.66 -11.24
N GLU A 316 6.54 -13.08 -11.29
CA GLU A 316 7.81 -13.81 -11.15
C GLU A 316 7.92 -14.46 -9.75
N PHE A 317 7.52 -13.75 -8.70
CA PHE A 317 7.47 -14.28 -7.35
C PHE A 317 6.48 -15.43 -7.21
N ILE A 318 5.26 -15.30 -7.77
CA ILE A 318 4.23 -16.36 -7.76
C ILE A 318 4.72 -17.59 -8.51
N ASP A 319 5.32 -17.40 -9.68
CA ASP A 319 5.86 -18.51 -10.47
C ASP A 319 6.96 -19.26 -9.73
N TYR A 320 7.82 -18.54 -9.00
CA TYR A 320 8.82 -19.13 -8.14
C TYR A 320 8.20 -19.97 -7.02
N ILE A 321 7.24 -19.41 -6.27
CA ILE A 321 6.53 -20.11 -5.19
C ILE A 321 5.88 -21.40 -5.71
N LYS A 322 5.21 -21.35 -6.87
CA LYS A 322 4.53 -22.50 -7.46
C LYS A 322 5.47 -23.61 -7.91
N LYS A 323 6.70 -23.27 -8.26
CA LYS A 323 7.74 -24.22 -8.69
C LYS A 323 8.55 -24.78 -7.52
N SER A 324 8.59 -24.07 -6.40
CA SER A 324 9.33 -24.48 -5.20
C SER A 324 8.60 -25.59 -4.46
N ASP A 325 9.36 -26.57 -3.99
CA ASP A 325 8.85 -27.62 -3.10
C ASP A 325 8.62 -27.15 -1.66
N HIS A 326 9.20 -26.00 -1.28
CA HIS A 326 9.17 -25.47 0.09
C HIS A 326 7.76 -25.00 0.52
N PHE A 327 7.00 -24.34 -0.35
CA PHE A 327 5.79 -23.62 0.05
C PHE A 327 4.48 -24.41 -0.11
N LYS A 328 4.52 -25.76 -0.13
CA LYS A 328 3.34 -26.61 -0.35
C LYS A 328 2.26 -26.48 0.73
N ASP A 329 2.69 -26.19 1.95
CA ASP A 329 1.80 -26.00 3.11
C ASP A 329 1.61 -24.54 3.50
N THR A 330 1.92 -23.62 2.58
CA THR A 330 1.83 -22.18 2.80
C THR A 330 0.68 -21.56 2.03
N ILE A 331 -0.14 -20.78 2.73
CA ILE A 331 -1.20 -19.97 2.17
C ILE A 331 -0.67 -18.57 1.91
N PHE A 332 -0.87 -18.07 0.70
CA PHE A 332 -0.56 -16.69 0.32
C PHE A 332 -1.85 -15.88 0.24
N VAL A 333 -1.88 -14.75 0.94
CA VAL A 333 -3.03 -13.84 1.01
C VAL A 333 -2.61 -12.50 0.38
N PHE A 334 -3.10 -12.23 -0.84
CA PHE A 334 -2.79 -11.00 -1.57
C PHE A 334 -3.91 -9.98 -1.34
N TYR A 335 -3.56 -8.73 -1.03
CA TYR A 335 -4.53 -7.64 -0.85
C TYR A 335 -3.94 -6.28 -1.19
N GLY A 336 -4.75 -5.40 -1.77
CA GLY A 336 -4.40 -3.99 -1.94
C GLY A 336 -4.53 -3.25 -0.62
N ASP A 337 -3.67 -2.29 -0.37
CA ASP A 337 -3.64 -1.58 0.91
C ASP A 337 -4.57 -0.36 0.95
N HIS A 338 -4.54 0.47 -0.06
CA HIS A 338 -5.38 1.66 -0.17
C HIS A 338 -5.51 2.10 -1.64
N ASP A 339 -6.35 3.11 -1.86
CA ASP A 339 -6.51 3.75 -3.16
C ASP A 339 -5.22 4.46 -3.63
N ALA A 340 -5.03 4.52 -4.93
CA ALA A 340 -3.91 5.19 -5.59
C ALA A 340 -3.92 6.72 -5.45
N LYS A 341 -4.90 7.30 -4.75
CA LYS A 341 -5.12 8.74 -4.57
C LYS A 341 -5.27 9.51 -5.88
N LEU A 342 -5.82 8.82 -6.88
CA LEU A 342 -6.26 9.45 -8.12
C LEU A 342 -7.49 10.29 -7.86
N SER A 343 -7.62 11.41 -8.56
CA SER A 343 -8.83 12.21 -8.50
C SER A 343 -9.98 11.51 -9.23
N ARG A 344 -11.23 11.80 -8.83
CA ARG A 344 -12.40 11.31 -9.54
C ARG A 344 -12.38 11.70 -11.03
N ASN A 345 -11.84 12.88 -11.37
CA ASN A 345 -11.72 13.32 -12.75
C ASN A 345 -10.75 12.44 -13.57
N GLU A 346 -9.68 11.94 -12.97
CA GLU A 346 -8.73 11.03 -13.63
C GLU A 346 -9.37 9.67 -13.91
N LEU A 347 -10.16 9.15 -12.96
CA LEU A 347 -10.90 7.91 -13.14
C LEU A 347 -12.04 8.07 -14.17
N ASN A 348 -12.84 9.15 -14.07
CA ASN A 348 -13.85 9.48 -15.05
C ASN A 348 -13.27 9.67 -16.46
N TYR A 349 -12.07 10.24 -16.56
CA TYR A 349 -11.36 10.36 -17.83
C TYR A 349 -11.10 8.98 -18.45
N LEU A 350 -10.61 8.00 -17.66
CA LEU A 350 -10.38 6.64 -18.16
C LEU A 350 -11.66 5.97 -18.68
N TYR A 351 -12.75 6.05 -17.90
CA TYR A 351 -14.00 5.34 -18.24
C TYR A 351 -14.81 6.03 -19.32
N ASN A 352 -14.63 7.33 -19.54
CA ASN A 352 -15.41 8.12 -20.48
C ASN A 352 -14.62 8.58 -21.71
N LEU A 353 -13.36 8.20 -21.83
CA LEU A 353 -12.58 8.46 -23.03
C LEU A 353 -13.06 7.54 -24.18
N ASN A 354 -13.54 8.15 -25.25
CA ASN A 354 -13.72 7.44 -26.52
C ASN A 354 -12.36 7.32 -27.21
N PRO A 355 -11.78 6.12 -27.32
CA PRO A 355 -10.45 5.95 -27.88
C PRO A 355 -10.39 6.23 -29.41
N GLU A 356 -11.52 6.18 -30.11
CA GLU A 356 -11.59 6.41 -31.57
C GLU A 356 -11.60 7.91 -31.89
N THR A 357 -12.26 8.72 -31.09
CA THR A 357 -12.40 10.16 -31.34
C THR A 357 -11.53 11.03 -30.44
N GLY A 358 -11.10 10.50 -29.29
CA GLY A 358 -10.43 11.24 -28.23
C GLY A 358 -11.36 12.18 -27.46
N GLU A 359 -12.67 12.03 -27.66
CA GLU A 359 -13.69 12.78 -26.95
C GLU A 359 -13.86 12.18 -25.55
N VAL A 360 -13.96 13.02 -24.54
CA VAL A 360 -14.29 12.60 -23.18
C VAL A 360 -15.76 12.93 -22.93
N TYR A 361 -16.56 11.90 -22.71
CA TYR A 361 -17.99 12.08 -22.43
C TYR A 361 -18.19 12.78 -21.09
N ASP A 362 -19.10 13.72 -21.05
CA ASP A 362 -19.60 14.33 -19.83
C ASP A 362 -20.94 13.70 -19.40
N ASN A 363 -21.47 14.10 -18.28
CA ASN A 363 -22.71 13.54 -17.71
C ASN A 363 -23.98 13.82 -18.51
N THR A 364 -23.91 14.54 -19.65
CA THR A 364 -25.01 14.73 -20.58
C THR A 364 -25.00 13.69 -21.70
N ASN A 365 -23.88 12.96 -21.87
CA ASN A 365 -23.76 11.91 -22.85
C ASN A 365 -24.41 10.60 -22.33
N PRO A 366 -25.28 9.93 -23.13
CA PRO A 366 -25.94 8.69 -22.70
C PRO A 366 -24.98 7.51 -22.45
N ASN A 367 -23.76 7.59 -22.95
CA ASN A 367 -22.72 6.59 -22.72
C ASN A 367 -21.80 6.95 -21.52
N TYR A 368 -22.11 8.04 -20.81
CA TYR A 368 -21.30 8.43 -19.66
C TYR A 368 -21.39 7.39 -18.55
N ILE A 369 -20.23 7.03 -18.01
CA ILE A 369 -20.08 6.14 -16.87
C ILE A 369 -19.57 6.99 -15.69
N GLU A 370 -20.33 7.04 -14.62
CA GLU A 370 -19.87 7.64 -13.37
C GLU A 370 -19.12 6.58 -12.56
N TYR A 371 -17.83 6.81 -12.33
CA TYR A 371 -17.05 5.92 -11.48
C TYR A 371 -17.53 6.04 -10.03
N ASP A 372 -18.00 4.94 -9.49
CA ASP A 372 -18.32 4.86 -8.07
C ASP A 372 -17.03 4.61 -7.27
N TYR A 373 -16.57 5.66 -6.58
CA TYR A 373 -15.33 5.62 -5.81
C TYR A 373 -15.36 4.62 -4.65
N TYR A 374 -16.56 4.18 -4.26
CA TYR A 374 -16.76 3.26 -3.15
C TYR A 374 -16.97 1.80 -3.57
N ALA A 375 -16.96 1.52 -4.86
CA ALA A 375 -17.12 0.17 -5.41
C ALA A 375 -15.79 -0.52 -5.69
#